data_47ec0eb2d047e7609039ef4fb259c6d7
#
_entry.id   47ec0eb2d047e7609039ef4fb259c6d7
#
_cell.length_a   1.000
_cell.length_b   1.000
_cell.length_c   1.000
_cell.angle_alpha   90.00
_cell.angle_beta   90.00
_cell.angle_gamma   90.00
#
_symmetry.space_group_name_H-M   'P 1'
#
loop_
_entity.id
_entity.type
_entity.pdbx_description
1 polymer ?
#
loop_
_entity_poly.entity_id
_entity_poly.type
_entity_poly.pdbx_seq_one_letter_code
_entity_poly.pdbx_strand_id
1 'polypeptide(L)'
;MSQIKKEMLEIYKPYSNMDWMNYKLVKSDVTLHHIIKKENGGNKCISNLSLIMPNAHQYLHLIEYKDIETYNTINKIFKYVNQQGYEPTIEQREIIEYLLKQFESEHKWDKGSKGKLIIKRKYLERIYK
;
A
#
# COMPACT_ATOMS: atom_id res chain seq x y z
N MET A 1 17.98 6.19 -8.00
CA MET A 1 16.86 6.50 -7.07
C MET A 1 16.49 7.97 -7.23
N SER A 2 15.23 8.29 -7.36
CA SER A 2 14.79 9.68 -7.50
C SER A 2 15.03 10.49 -6.23
N GLN A 3 15.16 11.80 -6.38
CA GLN A 3 15.40 12.68 -5.25
C GLN A 3 14.26 12.62 -4.22
N ILE A 4 13.01 12.63 -4.69
CA ILE A 4 11.86 12.60 -3.80
C ILE A 4 11.78 11.28 -3.02
N LYS A 5 12.15 10.18 -3.64
CA LYS A 5 12.19 8.88 -2.99
C LYS A 5 13.23 8.86 -1.86
N LYS A 6 14.40 9.45 -2.11
CA LYS A 6 15.44 9.59 -1.10
C LYS A 6 14.95 10.42 0.09
N GLU A 7 14.31 11.54 -0.21
CA GLU A 7 13.76 12.43 0.82
C GLU A 7 12.71 11.71 1.65
N MET A 8 11.82 10.96 1.02
CA MET A 8 10.81 10.21 1.74
C MET A 8 11.41 9.13 2.64
N LEU A 9 12.42 8.43 2.16
CA LEU A 9 13.09 7.41 2.97
C LEU A 9 13.85 8.00 4.15
N GLU A 10 14.25 9.26 4.06
CA GLU A 10 14.87 9.95 5.20
C GLU A 10 13.82 10.38 6.22
N ILE A 11 12.69 10.91 5.77
CA ILE A 11 11.62 11.39 6.64
C ILE A 11 10.92 10.23 7.34
N TYR A 12 10.58 9.19 6.57
CA TYR A 12 9.86 8.04 7.05
C TYR A 12 10.79 6.86 7.27
N LYS A 13 11.78 7.03 8.12
CA LYS A 13 12.74 5.98 8.45
C LYS A 13 12.00 4.76 8.99
N PRO A 14 11.89 3.67 8.23
CA PRO A 14 11.14 2.51 8.70
C PRO A 14 11.90 1.79 9.80
N TYR A 15 11.32 1.78 10.98
CA TYR A 15 11.86 1.05 12.13
C TYR A 15 11.58 -0.44 12.01
N SER A 16 10.41 -0.79 11.48
CA SER A 16 10.10 -2.15 11.10
C SER A 16 10.57 -2.37 9.67
N ASN A 17 10.86 -3.57 9.31
CA ASN A 17 11.32 -3.90 7.96
C ASN A 17 10.14 -4.11 7.02
N MET A 18 9.18 -3.17 7.05
CA MET A 18 7.92 -3.27 6.33
C MET A 18 7.57 -1.97 5.61
N ASP A 19 6.90 -2.09 4.47
CA ASP A 19 6.28 -0.95 3.80
C ASP A 19 4.95 -0.59 4.49
N TRP A 20 4.20 0.35 3.92
CA TRP A 20 2.94 0.79 4.54
C TRP A 20 1.79 -0.21 4.37
N MET A 21 1.99 -1.30 3.66
CA MET A 21 1.00 -2.38 3.50
C MET A 21 1.47 -3.70 4.10
N ASN A 22 2.46 -3.65 4.98
CA ASN A 22 2.99 -4.82 5.68
C ASN A 22 3.75 -5.80 4.78
N TYR A 23 4.26 -5.33 3.65
CA TYR A 23 5.16 -6.11 2.82
C TYR A 23 6.60 -5.87 3.27
N LYS A 24 7.43 -6.87 3.08
CA LYS A 24 8.86 -6.74 3.41
C LYS A 24 9.47 -5.60 2.60
N LEU A 25 10.10 -4.66 3.29
CA LEU A 25 10.67 -3.48 2.66
C LEU A 25 12.06 -3.76 2.12
N VAL A 26 12.25 -3.46 0.84
CA VAL A 26 13.57 -3.37 0.21
C VAL A 26 13.69 -1.93 -0.29
N LYS A 27 14.52 -1.13 0.38
CA LYS A 27 14.57 0.32 0.14
C LYS A 27 14.84 0.70 -1.31
N SER A 28 15.68 -0.06 -2.00
CA SER A 28 16.01 0.21 -3.40
C SER A 28 14.83 -0.01 -4.34
N ASP A 29 13.89 -0.88 -3.96
CA ASP A 29 12.79 -1.31 -4.81
C ASP A 29 11.46 -0.65 -4.45
N VAL A 30 11.40 0.12 -3.37
CA VAL A 30 10.15 0.74 -2.94
C VAL A 30 9.62 1.68 -4.01
N THR A 31 8.29 1.75 -4.12
CA THR A 31 7.62 2.67 -5.03
C THR A 31 6.89 3.75 -4.25
N LEU A 32 6.48 4.79 -4.95
CA LEU A 32 5.73 5.89 -4.38
C LEU A 32 4.33 5.87 -4.96
N HIS A 33 3.35 5.66 -4.09
CA HIS A 33 1.95 5.65 -4.47
C HIS A 33 1.33 7.01 -4.18
N HIS A 34 0.63 7.57 -5.17
CA HIS A 34 -0.11 8.82 -4.98
C HIS A 34 -1.36 8.54 -4.16
N ILE A 35 -1.47 9.19 -3.00
CA ILE A 35 -2.65 9.07 -2.15
C ILE A 35 -3.86 9.67 -2.88
N ILE A 36 -3.66 10.87 -3.44
CA ILE A 36 -4.62 11.47 -4.37
C ILE A 36 -4.03 11.31 -5.77
N LYS A 37 -4.77 10.69 -6.67
CA LYS A 37 -4.29 10.43 -8.02
C LYS A 37 -3.98 11.72 -8.78
N LYS A 38 -3.04 11.65 -9.73
CA LYS A 38 -2.72 12.77 -10.61
C LYS A 38 -3.96 13.28 -11.34
N GLU A 39 -4.78 12.38 -11.87
CA GLU A 39 -6.00 12.71 -12.59
C GLU A 39 -7.04 13.43 -11.73
N ASN A 40 -6.92 13.29 -10.40
CA ASN A 40 -7.78 13.98 -9.44
C ASN A 40 -7.09 15.16 -8.78
N GLY A 41 -6.02 15.68 -9.40
CA GLY A 41 -5.32 16.85 -8.90
C GLY A 41 -4.18 16.55 -7.92
N GLY A 42 -3.84 15.29 -7.74
CA GLY A 42 -2.75 14.92 -6.82
C GLY A 42 -1.37 15.28 -7.36
N ASN A 43 -0.55 15.91 -6.56
CA ASN A 43 0.81 16.30 -6.91
C ASN A 43 1.81 15.23 -6.47
N LYS A 44 2.96 15.21 -7.17
CA LYS A 44 4.08 14.38 -6.74
C LYS A 44 4.90 15.12 -5.69
N CYS A 45 4.34 15.22 -4.50
CA CYS A 45 5.01 15.83 -3.35
C CYS A 45 4.90 14.89 -2.15
N ILE A 46 5.81 15.06 -1.21
CA ILE A 46 5.91 14.16 -0.05
C ILE A 46 4.57 13.99 0.66
N SER A 47 3.82 15.07 0.82
CA SER A 47 2.53 15.03 1.53
C SER A 47 1.45 14.20 0.84
N ASN A 48 1.67 13.81 -0.40
CA ASN A 48 0.69 13.04 -1.19
C ASN A 48 1.20 11.65 -1.58
N LEU A 49 2.29 11.19 -1.00
CA LEU A 49 2.92 9.93 -1.40
C LEU A 49 2.98 8.96 -0.22
N SER A 50 2.90 7.68 -0.54
CA SER A 50 3.09 6.60 0.42
C SER A 50 4.18 5.65 -0.05
N LEU A 51 4.87 5.01 0.89
CA LEU A 51 5.97 4.08 0.59
C LEU A 51 5.44 2.67 0.55
N ILE A 52 5.34 2.10 -0.64
CA ILE A 52 4.89 0.72 -0.80
C ILE A 52 5.74 -0.02 -1.81
N MET A 53 5.86 -1.34 -1.62
CA MET A 53 6.60 -2.20 -2.52
C MET A 53 5.83 -2.42 -3.82
N PRO A 54 6.51 -2.80 -4.92
CA PRO A 54 5.82 -3.03 -6.19
C PRO A 54 4.66 -4.02 -6.10
N ASN A 55 4.84 -5.12 -5.37
CA ASN A 55 3.76 -6.10 -5.19
C ASN A 55 2.58 -5.51 -4.45
N ALA A 56 2.85 -4.72 -3.41
CA ALA A 56 1.80 -4.03 -2.67
C ALA A 56 1.08 -3.02 -3.55
N HIS A 57 1.82 -2.32 -4.40
CA HIS A 57 1.26 -1.33 -5.32
C HIS A 57 0.30 -1.99 -6.31
N GLN A 58 0.70 -3.12 -6.88
CA GLN A 58 -0.17 -3.89 -7.78
C GLN A 58 -1.41 -4.39 -7.06
N TYR A 59 -1.24 -4.88 -5.84
CA TYR A 59 -2.36 -5.36 -5.02
C TYR A 59 -3.33 -4.22 -4.70
N LEU A 60 -2.79 -3.05 -4.36
CA LEU A 60 -3.60 -1.88 -4.06
C LEU A 60 -4.45 -1.47 -5.28
N HIS A 61 -3.89 -1.53 -6.48
CA HIS A 61 -4.65 -1.26 -7.69
C HIS A 61 -5.72 -2.33 -7.96
N LEU A 62 -5.45 -3.58 -7.62
CA LEU A 62 -6.46 -4.63 -7.70
C LEU A 62 -7.62 -4.35 -6.74
N ILE A 63 -7.31 -3.93 -5.53
CA ILE A 63 -8.31 -3.56 -4.53
C ILE A 63 -9.13 -2.38 -5.04
N GLU A 64 -8.48 -1.39 -5.63
CA GLU A 64 -9.15 -0.23 -6.20
C GLU A 64 -10.19 -0.66 -7.24
N TYR A 65 -9.82 -1.62 -8.09
CA TYR A 65 -10.70 -2.10 -9.14
C TYR A 65 -11.89 -2.91 -8.59
N LYS A 66 -11.64 -3.72 -7.56
CA LYS A 66 -12.63 -4.66 -7.04
C LYS A 66 -13.47 -4.11 -5.89
N ASP A 67 -12.90 -3.23 -5.09
CA ASP A 67 -13.52 -2.75 -3.85
C ASP A 67 -13.01 -1.34 -3.54
N ILE A 68 -13.65 -0.37 -4.17
CA ILE A 68 -13.22 1.04 -4.05
C ILE A 68 -13.31 1.54 -2.60
N GLU A 69 -14.24 1.04 -1.81
CA GLU A 69 -14.37 1.46 -0.42
C GLU A 69 -13.16 1.04 0.41
N THR A 70 -12.71 -0.20 0.24
CA THR A 70 -11.51 -0.68 0.92
C THR A 70 -10.29 0.11 0.46
N TYR A 71 -10.17 0.37 -0.85
CA TYR A 71 -9.10 1.19 -1.39
C TYR A 71 -9.08 2.58 -0.75
N ASN A 72 -10.23 3.23 -0.68
CA ASN A 72 -10.34 4.57 -0.09
C ASN A 72 -9.99 4.56 1.40
N THR A 73 -10.37 3.52 2.11
CA THR A 73 -10.05 3.39 3.55
C THR A 73 -8.55 3.24 3.75
N ILE A 74 -7.89 2.42 2.93
CA ILE A 74 -6.44 2.25 2.99
C ILE A 74 -5.74 3.59 2.71
N ASN A 75 -6.17 4.32 1.68
CA ASN A 75 -5.60 5.61 1.35
C ASN A 75 -5.80 6.64 2.47
N LYS A 76 -6.91 6.57 3.17
CA LYS A 76 -7.16 7.44 4.31
C LYS A 76 -6.16 7.15 5.43
N ILE A 77 -5.85 5.88 5.66
CA ILE A 77 -4.81 5.50 6.61
C ILE A 77 -3.46 6.05 6.16
N PHE A 78 -3.12 5.91 4.88
CA PHE A 78 -1.87 6.45 4.33
C PHE A 78 -1.76 7.96 4.54
N LYS A 79 -2.87 8.66 4.38
CA LYS A 79 -2.90 10.11 4.62
C LYS A 79 -2.53 10.42 6.07
N TYR A 80 -3.08 9.68 7.02
CA TYR A 80 -2.74 9.87 8.43
C TYR A 80 -1.29 9.53 8.72
N VAL A 81 -0.79 8.43 8.16
CA VAL A 81 0.63 8.06 8.31
C VAL A 81 1.52 9.18 7.79
N ASN A 82 1.18 9.73 6.63
CA ASN A 82 1.94 10.83 6.03
C ASN A 82 1.95 12.06 6.93
N GLN A 83 0.81 12.40 7.50
CA GLN A 83 0.68 13.56 8.39
C GLN A 83 1.42 13.39 9.70
N GLN A 84 1.56 12.20 10.21
CA GLN A 84 2.28 11.94 11.45
C GLN A 84 3.80 11.86 11.27
N GLY A 85 4.29 11.78 10.02
CA GLY A 85 5.72 11.81 9.72
C GLY A 85 6.50 10.57 10.11
N TYR A 86 5.80 9.44 10.32
CA TYR A 86 6.41 8.17 10.73
C TYR A 86 5.88 7.03 9.87
N GLU A 87 6.41 5.86 10.09
CA GLU A 87 5.81 4.66 9.53
C GLU A 87 4.46 4.38 10.22
N PRO A 88 3.63 3.50 9.66
CA PRO A 88 2.36 3.16 10.31
C PRO A 88 2.56 2.64 11.72
N THR A 89 1.67 3.03 12.61
CA THR A 89 1.65 2.50 13.98
C THR A 89 1.23 1.04 13.96
N ILE A 90 1.43 0.35 15.07
CA ILE A 90 0.98 -1.04 15.20
C ILE A 90 -0.52 -1.13 14.95
N GLU A 91 -1.31 -0.21 15.50
CA GLU A 91 -2.75 -0.19 15.29
C GLU A 91 -3.13 0.00 13.82
N GLN A 92 -2.46 0.93 13.15
CA GLN A 92 -2.69 1.16 11.71
C GLN A 92 -2.33 -0.07 10.89
N ARG A 93 -1.25 -0.75 11.24
CA ARG A 93 -0.85 -1.98 10.56
C ARG A 93 -1.85 -3.10 10.77
N GLU A 94 -2.42 -3.20 11.96
CA GLU A 94 -3.44 -4.19 12.26
C GLU A 94 -4.72 -3.92 11.45
N ILE A 95 -5.11 -2.65 11.34
CA ILE A 95 -6.28 -2.27 10.54
C ILE A 95 -6.04 -2.61 9.07
N ILE A 96 -4.88 -2.26 8.53
CA ILE A 96 -4.54 -2.59 7.15
C ILE A 96 -4.60 -4.10 6.94
N GLU A 97 -4.00 -4.87 7.84
CA GLU A 97 -4.00 -6.34 7.72
C GLU A 97 -5.42 -6.88 7.77
N TYR A 98 -6.27 -6.34 8.65
CA TYR A 98 -7.67 -6.73 8.70
C TYR A 98 -8.39 -6.46 7.38
N LEU A 99 -8.20 -5.27 6.82
CA LEU A 99 -8.82 -4.89 5.55
C LEU A 99 -8.35 -5.80 4.41
N LEU A 100 -7.07 -6.13 4.38
CA LEU A 100 -6.52 -6.99 3.35
C LEU A 100 -7.07 -8.42 3.48
N LYS A 101 -7.18 -8.93 4.69
CA LYS A 101 -7.74 -10.26 4.93
C LYS A 101 -9.21 -10.33 4.56
N GLN A 102 -9.97 -9.28 4.87
CA GLN A 102 -11.37 -9.20 4.47
C GLN A 102 -11.50 -9.22 2.94
N PHE A 103 -10.70 -8.41 2.26
CA PHE A 103 -10.71 -8.38 0.81
C PHE A 103 -10.35 -9.76 0.23
N GLU A 104 -9.32 -10.39 0.75
CA GLU A 104 -8.91 -11.72 0.29
C GLU A 104 -10.00 -12.76 0.52
N SER A 105 -10.66 -12.70 1.66
CA SER A 105 -11.76 -13.62 1.99
C SER A 105 -12.93 -13.47 1.01
N GLU A 106 -13.25 -12.23 0.64
CA GLU A 106 -14.38 -11.93 -0.24
C GLU A 106 -14.08 -12.24 -1.71
N HIS A 107 -12.80 -12.17 -2.11
CA HIS A 107 -12.41 -12.23 -3.53
C HIS A 107 -11.47 -13.38 -3.88
N LYS A 108 -11.12 -14.24 -2.94
CA LYS A 108 -10.14 -15.29 -3.21
C LYS A 108 -10.52 -16.26 -4.33
N TRP A 109 -11.79 -16.35 -4.63
CA TRP A 109 -12.29 -17.23 -5.70
C TRP A 109 -12.63 -16.47 -6.99
N ASP A 110 -12.44 -15.17 -7.00
CA ASP A 110 -12.67 -14.39 -8.20
C ASP A 110 -11.70 -14.80 -9.28
N LYS A 111 -12.16 -14.73 -10.52
CA LYS A 111 -11.35 -15.04 -11.69
C LYS A 111 -10.92 -13.77 -12.40
N GLY A 112 -9.69 -13.74 -12.85
CA GLY A 112 -9.22 -12.71 -13.74
C GLY A 112 -9.79 -12.92 -15.14
N SER A 113 -9.47 -12.00 -16.05
CA SER A 113 -9.96 -12.02 -17.42
C SER A 113 -9.63 -13.32 -18.17
N LYS A 114 -8.60 -14.03 -17.74
CA LYS A 114 -8.18 -15.30 -18.34
C LYS A 114 -8.56 -16.51 -17.49
N GLY A 115 -9.53 -16.38 -16.61
CA GLY A 115 -9.96 -17.44 -15.73
C GLY A 115 -9.00 -17.79 -14.60
N LYS A 116 -7.96 -17.01 -14.42
CA LYS A 116 -7.01 -17.19 -13.32
C LYS A 116 -7.53 -16.54 -12.06
N LEU A 117 -7.13 -17.07 -10.91
CA LEU A 117 -7.45 -16.41 -9.65
C LEU A 117 -6.84 -15.01 -9.64
N ILE A 118 -7.64 -14.04 -9.27
CA ILE A 118 -7.18 -12.65 -9.20
C ILE A 118 -6.17 -12.49 -8.07
N ILE A 119 -6.48 -13.09 -6.91
CA ILE A 119 -5.57 -13.06 -5.77
C ILE A 119 -4.49 -14.12 -6.00
N LYS A 120 -3.31 -13.65 -6.32
CA LYS A 120 -2.14 -14.51 -6.54
C LYS A 120 -1.42 -14.72 -5.23
N ARG A 121 -0.76 -15.88 -5.13
CA ARG A 121 0.03 -16.19 -3.95
C ARG A 121 1.01 -15.07 -3.60
N LYS A 122 1.65 -14.47 -4.59
CA LYS A 122 2.61 -13.39 -4.36
C LYS A 122 2.01 -12.17 -3.65
N TYR A 123 0.70 -11.97 -3.76
CA TYR A 123 0.03 -10.87 -3.06
C TYR A 123 -0.28 -11.22 -1.61
N LEU A 124 -0.20 -12.50 -1.27
CA LEU A 124 -0.48 -12.95 0.08
C LEU A 124 0.79 -13.03 0.95
N GLU A 125 1.94 -12.78 0.35
CA GLU A 125 3.25 -12.90 1.02
C GLU A 125 3.58 -11.63 1.79
N ARG A 126 2.76 -11.32 2.77
CA ARG A 126 3.01 -10.22 3.69
C ARG A 126 3.68 -10.77 4.95
N ILE A 127 4.54 -9.95 5.56
CA ILE A 127 5.28 -10.39 6.75
C ILE A 127 4.53 -10.09 8.05
N TYR A 128 3.52 -9.22 8.00
CA TYR A 128 2.68 -8.90 9.15
C TYR A 128 1.42 -9.76 9.13
N LYS A 129 1.06 -10.30 10.29
CA LYS A 129 -0.10 -11.19 10.39
C LYS A 129 -1.16 -10.64 11.30
#